data_2e870a639ddaa09930ce09d53c6b6b77
#
_entry.id   2e870a639ddaa09930ce09d53c6b6b77
#
_cell.length_a   1.000
_cell.length_b   1.000
_cell.length_c   1.000
_cell.angle_alpha   90.00
_cell.angle_beta   90.00
_cell.angle_gamma   90.00
#
_symmetry.space_group_name_H-M   'P 1'
#
loop_
_entity.id
_entity.type
_entity.pdbx_description
1 polymer ?
#
loop_
_entity_poly.entity_id
_entity_poly.type
_entity_poly.pdbx_seq_one_letter_code
_entity_poly.pdbx_strand_id
1 'polypeptide(L)'
;MAKMKKSLLLADIIDQSDVDLILSVELIENQIRETELHRHAFGQLVGSLEGLLSVQTESGWWVVPATHTVWIPPNTLHGAKSHGPFRGWSVYLDPKRSQLLDSSPKTFQTTPLLKELVHRAASWSDDTSQAVKSRLSEVLFDEIVNLPETLFGLLQPGLPSLKKMTDGLLSNLADNRSLEEWARSIGLSSRTLARRFNEQTGLGFSEWRQRARVLSAIEMLADNVPVTNIAFTLGYENVSAFIAMFRRVMGVTPGQYIQRHNKESIS
;
A
#
# COMPACT_ATOMS: atom_id res chain seq x y z
N MET A 1 -21.01 -28.14 -5.44
CA MET A 1 -21.09 -27.52 -4.10
C MET A 1 -20.35 -26.21 -4.17
N ALA A 2 -21.06 -25.11 -4.05
CA ALA A 2 -20.54 -23.76 -4.25
C ALA A 2 -19.57 -23.38 -3.12
N LYS A 3 -18.29 -23.16 -3.44
CA LYS A 3 -17.35 -22.51 -2.54
C LYS A 3 -17.76 -21.06 -2.42
N MET A 4 -18.28 -20.75 -1.27
CA MET A 4 -18.76 -19.46 -0.81
C MET A 4 -17.78 -18.33 -1.08
N LYS A 5 -18.32 -17.28 -1.63
CA LYS A 5 -17.75 -15.93 -1.65
C LYS A 5 -17.38 -15.47 -0.22
N LYS A 6 -16.15 -15.69 0.19
CA LYS A 6 -15.58 -15.14 1.43
C LYS A 6 -14.99 -13.77 1.18
N SER A 7 -15.77 -12.87 0.64
CA SER A 7 -15.28 -11.57 0.17
C SER A 7 -15.63 -10.40 1.09
N LEU A 8 -16.54 -10.57 2.00
CA LEU A 8 -17.10 -9.43 2.77
C LEU A 8 -16.99 -9.60 4.28
N LEU A 9 -16.50 -10.72 4.72
CA LEU A 9 -16.78 -11.21 6.06
C LEU A 9 -15.58 -11.26 6.97
N LEU A 10 -14.45 -10.69 6.56
CA LEU A 10 -13.32 -10.62 7.48
C LEU A 10 -13.60 -9.61 8.60
N ALA A 11 -14.22 -8.48 8.31
CA ALA A 11 -14.69 -7.56 9.36
C ALA A 11 -15.70 -8.24 10.30
N ASP A 12 -16.68 -8.97 9.75
CA ASP A 12 -17.70 -9.67 10.54
C ASP A 12 -17.16 -10.90 11.30
N ILE A 13 -16.14 -11.59 10.76
CA ILE A 13 -15.47 -12.71 11.44
C ILE A 13 -14.56 -12.20 12.56
N ILE A 14 -13.91 -11.07 12.35
CA ILE A 14 -13.01 -10.44 13.32
C ILE A 14 -13.80 -9.88 14.50
N ASP A 15 -14.93 -9.24 14.27
CA ASP A 15 -15.79 -8.70 15.33
C ASP A 15 -16.45 -9.79 16.21
N GLN A 16 -16.49 -11.04 15.76
CA GLN A 16 -17.08 -12.17 16.49
C GLN A 16 -16.06 -13.07 17.19
N SER A 17 -14.78 -12.86 17.00
CA SER A 17 -13.75 -13.73 17.58
C SER A 17 -13.14 -13.07 18.82
N ASP A 18 -13.21 -13.75 19.97
CA ASP A 18 -12.39 -13.54 21.17
C ASP A 18 -10.91 -13.90 20.82
N VAL A 19 -10.30 -13.16 19.91
CA VAL A 19 -8.96 -13.50 19.39
C VAL A 19 -7.91 -12.70 20.14
N ASP A 20 -7.37 -13.31 21.18
CA ASP A 20 -6.06 -12.95 21.76
C ASP A 20 -4.89 -13.25 20.81
N LEU A 21 -5.18 -13.57 19.54
CA LEU A 21 -4.23 -14.12 18.58
C LEU A 21 -4.26 -13.38 17.26
N ILE A 22 -3.10 -13.37 16.60
CA ILE A 22 -2.96 -12.95 15.21
C ILE A 22 -3.80 -13.86 14.31
N LEU A 23 -4.71 -13.28 13.53
CA LEU A 23 -5.44 -13.98 12.47
C LEU A 23 -4.73 -13.74 11.13
N SER A 24 -4.30 -14.80 10.47
CA SER A 24 -3.72 -14.75 9.13
C SER A 24 -4.68 -15.36 8.11
N VAL A 25 -4.83 -14.69 6.96
CA VAL A 25 -5.71 -15.12 5.87
C VAL A 25 -5.01 -14.94 4.54
N GLU A 26 -5.02 -15.99 3.70
CA GLU A 26 -4.60 -15.91 2.31
C GLU A 26 -5.81 -15.67 1.40
N LEU A 27 -5.59 -14.84 0.38
CA LEU A 27 -6.59 -14.45 -0.62
C LEU A 27 -6.06 -14.78 -2.01
N ILE A 28 -6.90 -15.43 -2.82
CA ILE A 28 -6.60 -15.71 -4.22
C ILE A 28 -7.76 -15.18 -5.05
N GLU A 29 -7.47 -14.25 -5.95
CA GLU A 29 -8.44 -13.61 -6.82
C GLU A 29 -7.97 -13.67 -8.27
N ASN A 30 -8.81 -14.21 -9.15
CA ASN A 30 -8.50 -14.33 -10.59
C ASN A 30 -8.94 -13.10 -11.39
N GLN A 31 -9.66 -12.18 -10.77
CA GLN A 31 -10.17 -10.94 -11.38
C GLN A 31 -9.79 -9.74 -10.50
N ILE A 32 -9.92 -8.55 -11.07
CA ILE A 32 -9.76 -7.31 -10.29
C ILE A 32 -10.77 -7.34 -9.16
N ARG A 33 -10.28 -7.17 -7.95
CA ARG A 33 -11.08 -7.02 -6.74
C ARG A 33 -10.93 -5.61 -6.20
N GLU A 34 -12.04 -5.03 -5.81
CA GLU A 34 -12.08 -3.75 -5.12
C GLU A 34 -12.88 -3.92 -3.82
N THR A 35 -12.30 -3.46 -2.72
CA THR A 35 -12.95 -3.43 -1.41
C THR A 35 -13.33 -1.99 -1.10
N GLU A 36 -14.60 -1.76 -0.81
CA GLU A 36 -15.10 -0.45 -0.43
C GLU A 36 -14.41 0.08 0.84
N LEU A 37 -14.46 1.39 1.04
CA LEU A 37 -13.92 2.02 2.24
C LEU A 37 -14.65 1.53 3.48
N HIS A 38 -13.91 0.95 4.40
CA HIS A 38 -14.38 0.41 5.67
C HIS A 38 -13.36 0.64 6.79
N ARG A 39 -13.74 0.35 8.01
CA ARG A 39 -12.84 0.39 9.18
C ARG A 39 -13.17 -0.74 10.14
N HIS A 40 -12.19 -1.19 10.89
CA HIS A 40 -12.32 -2.19 11.94
C HIS A 40 -11.39 -1.88 13.11
N ALA A 41 -11.67 -2.48 14.29
CA ALA A 41 -10.93 -2.24 15.53
C ALA A 41 -9.52 -2.85 15.55
N PHE A 42 -9.22 -3.77 14.65
CA PHE A 42 -7.92 -4.46 14.55
C PHE A 42 -6.95 -3.67 13.67
N GLY A 43 -5.66 -3.77 13.98
CA GLY A 43 -4.63 -3.39 13.03
C GLY A 43 -4.49 -4.45 11.94
N GLN A 44 -4.17 -4.06 10.72
CA GLN A 44 -4.05 -4.96 9.58
C GLN A 44 -2.71 -4.78 8.88
N LEU A 45 -1.98 -5.87 8.72
CA LEU A 45 -0.84 -5.94 7.81
C LEU A 45 -1.26 -6.67 6.55
N VAL A 46 -1.17 -6.01 5.39
CA VAL A 46 -1.57 -6.56 4.09
C VAL A 46 -0.35 -6.71 3.20
N GLY A 47 -0.18 -7.86 2.59
CA GLY A 47 0.90 -8.14 1.66
C GLY A 47 0.43 -8.82 0.38
N SER A 48 1.25 -8.69 -0.66
CA SER A 48 1.08 -9.39 -1.94
C SER A 48 2.10 -10.53 -2.06
N LEU A 49 1.65 -11.68 -2.56
CA LEU A 49 2.50 -12.78 -3.01
C LEU A 49 2.67 -12.73 -4.54
N GLU A 50 1.60 -12.39 -5.25
CA GLU A 50 1.54 -12.25 -6.70
C GLU A 50 0.62 -11.10 -7.09
N GLY A 51 0.98 -10.36 -8.14
CA GLY A 51 0.22 -9.19 -8.60
C GLY A 51 0.51 -7.93 -7.77
N LEU A 52 -0.35 -6.96 -7.90
CA LEU A 52 -0.24 -5.64 -7.26
C LEU A 52 -1.52 -5.31 -6.50
N LEU A 53 -1.37 -4.76 -5.30
CA LEU A 53 -2.45 -4.22 -4.50
C LEU A 53 -2.24 -2.73 -4.26
N SER A 54 -3.27 -1.93 -4.47
CA SER A 54 -3.32 -0.54 -4.01
C SER A 54 -4.22 -0.44 -2.79
N VAL A 55 -3.78 0.30 -1.79
CA VAL A 55 -4.53 0.58 -0.57
C VAL A 55 -4.71 2.08 -0.45
N GLN A 56 -5.95 2.52 -0.32
CA GLN A 56 -6.32 3.91 -0.07
C GLN A 56 -6.81 4.06 1.37
N THR A 57 -6.40 5.15 2.02
CA THR A 57 -6.88 5.54 3.34
C THR A 57 -7.24 7.03 3.35
N GLU A 58 -7.79 7.52 4.48
CA GLU A 58 -8.02 8.98 4.67
C GLU A 58 -6.71 9.79 4.61
N SER A 59 -5.60 9.18 5.00
CA SER A 59 -4.29 9.84 5.12
C SER A 59 -3.35 9.60 3.95
N GLY A 60 -3.76 8.83 2.93
CA GLY A 60 -2.87 8.60 1.78
C GLY A 60 -3.21 7.40 0.93
N TRP A 61 -2.25 7.08 0.09
CA TRP A 61 -2.31 6.04 -0.93
C TRP A 61 -1.03 5.20 -0.91
N TRP A 62 -1.16 3.88 -0.91
CA TRP A 62 -0.07 2.92 -0.86
C TRP A 62 -0.19 1.91 -2.00
N VAL A 63 0.92 1.61 -2.62
CA VAL A 63 1.03 0.58 -3.66
C VAL A 63 1.89 -0.56 -3.11
N VAL A 64 1.36 -1.78 -3.13
CA VAL A 64 1.92 -2.96 -2.46
C VAL A 64 2.25 -4.02 -3.51
N PRO A 65 3.46 -4.01 -4.08
CA PRO A 65 3.93 -5.09 -4.95
C PRO A 65 4.28 -6.35 -4.13
N ALA A 66 4.49 -7.47 -4.80
CA ALA A 66 4.72 -8.80 -4.18
C ALA A 66 5.88 -8.87 -3.16
N THR A 67 6.77 -7.88 -3.16
CA THR A 67 7.91 -7.78 -2.24
C THR A 67 7.66 -6.86 -1.04
N HIS A 68 6.45 -6.32 -0.92
CA HIS A 68 6.12 -5.32 0.09
C HIS A 68 4.82 -5.64 0.82
N THR A 69 4.67 -5.00 1.96
CA THR A 69 3.45 -5.05 2.78
C THR A 69 3.13 -3.65 3.31
N VAL A 70 1.87 -3.41 3.60
CA VAL A 70 1.39 -2.18 4.23
C VAL A 70 0.76 -2.47 5.57
N TRP A 71 1.15 -1.71 6.58
CA TRP A 71 0.50 -1.64 7.88
C TRP A 71 -0.63 -0.61 7.84
N ILE A 72 -1.79 -1.00 8.31
CA ILE A 72 -3.00 -0.17 8.47
C ILE A 72 -3.37 -0.20 9.95
N PRO A 73 -3.24 0.92 10.68
CA PRO A 73 -3.57 0.98 12.09
C PRO A 73 -5.06 0.73 12.37
N PRO A 74 -5.43 0.32 13.59
CA PRO A 74 -6.82 0.17 14.01
C PRO A 74 -7.66 1.42 13.71
N ASN A 75 -8.94 1.21 13.36
CA ASN A 75 -9.93 2.25 13.08
C ASN A 75 -9.58 3.20 11.91
N THR A 76 -8.54 2.91 11.13
CA THR A 76 -8.24 3.66 9.91
C THR A 76 -9.24 3.31 8.82
N LEU A 77 -9.92 4.33 8.25
CA LEU A 77 -10.78 4.14 7.07
C LEU A 77 -9.90 3.78 5.88
N HIS A 78 -10.14 2.60 5.28
CA HIS A 78 -9.33 2.11 4.17
C HIS A 78 -10.13 1.26 3.20
N GLY A 79 -9.64 1.19 1.96
CA GLY A 79 -10.10 0.30 0.91
C GLY A 79 -8.91 -0.21 0.11
N ALA A 80 -9.10 -1.29 -0.63
CA ALA A 80 -8.05 -1.91 -1.41
C ALA A 80 -8.53 -2.29 -2.81
N LYS A 81 -7.62 -2.21 -3.80
CA LYS A 81 -7.88 -2.61 -5.19
C LYS A 81 -6.73 -3.43 -5.72
N SER A 82 -7.02 -4.61 -6.27
CA SER A 82 -6.03 -5.41 -7.01
C SER A 82 -5.94 -4.98 -8.47
N HIS A 83 -4.75 -5.07 -9.05
CA HIS A 83 -4.49 -4.79 -10.46
C HIS A 83 -4.24 -6.12 -11.19
N GLY A 84 -5.31 -6.68 -11.77
CA GLY A 84 -5.29 -8.00 -12.39
C GLY A 84 -5.39 -9.16 -11.40
N PRO A 85 -4.96 -10.38 -11.81
CA PRO A 85 -4.91 -11.54 -10.93
C PRO A 85 -4.02 -11.25 -9.72
N PHE A 86 -4.49 -11.65 -8.54
CA PHE A 86 -3.86 -11.30 -7.28
C PHE A 86 -3.86 -12.49 -6.32
N ARG A 87 -2.72 -12.71 -5.70
CA ARG A 87 -2.58 -13.57 -4.55
C ARG A 87 -1.91 -12.81 -3.42
N GLY A 88 -2.54 -12.75 -2.28
CA GLY A 88 -2.05 -11.98 -1.15
C GLY A 88 -2.52 -12.53 0.19
N TRP A 89 -2.20 -11.81 1.23
CA TRP A 89 -2.50 -12.20 2.60
C TRP A 89 -2.80 -10.98 3.47
N SER A 90 -3.51 -11.22 4.55
CA SER A 90 -3.72 -10.24 5.61
C SER A 90 -3.43 -10.88 6.97
N VAL A 91 -2.78 -10.13 7.83
CA VAL A 91 -2.58 -10.45 9.24
C VAL A 91 -3.29 -9.40 10.07
N TYR A 92 -4.20 -9.84 10.92
CA TYR A 92 -4.94 -8.95 11.82
C TYR A 92 -4.36 -9.05 13.23
N LEU A 93 -4.07 -7.89 13.80
CA LEU A 93 -3.52 -7.74 15.13
C LEU A 93 -4.57 -7.13 16.06
N ASP A 94 -4.69 -7.71 17.25
CA ASP A 94 -5.55 -7.15 18.30
C ASP A 94 -5.15 -5.70 18.66
N PRO A 95 -6.07 -4.92 19.27
CA PRO A 95 -5.79 -3.53 19.60
C PRO A 95 -4.58 -3.31 20.53
N LYS A 96 -4.27 -4.26 21.44
CA LYS A 96 -3.14 -4.11 22.38
C LYS A 96 -1.79 -4.24 21.65
N ARG A 97 -1.66 -5.26 20.79
CA ARG A 97 -0.46 -5.44 19.97
C ARG A 97 -0.31 -4.31 18.94
N SER A 98 -1.41 -3.87 18.37
CA SER A 98 -1.42 -2.75 17.43
C SER A 98 -0.89 -1.44 18.02
N GLN A 99 -1.02 -1.21 19.32
CA GLN A 99 -0.45 -0.04 20.02
C GLN A 99 1.08 0.00 20.05
N LEU A 100 1.74 -1.14 19.83
CA LEU A 100 3.20 -1.24 19.76
C LEU A 100 3.75 -0.90 18.37
N LEU A 101 2.87 -0.74 17.39
CA LEU A 101 3.20 -0.36 16.02
C LEU A 101 2.84 1.11 15.77
N ASP A 102 3.25 1.61 14.61
CA ASP A 102 2.98 2.99 14.22
C ASP A 102 1.48 3.32 14.18
N SER A 103 1.12 4.50 14.63
CA SER A 103 -0.26 5.02 14.57
C SER A 103 -0.66 5.54 13.19
N SER A 104 0.24 5.50 12.21
CA SER A 104 0.01 5.88 10.82
C SER A 104 0.32 4.71 9.87
N PRO A 105 -0.36 4.63 8.71
CA PRO A 105 -0.04 3.61 7.72
C PRO A 105 1.38 3.73 7.20
N LYS A 106 2.07 2.58 7.06
CA LYS A 106 3.45 2.47 6.58
C LYS A 106 3.63 1.27 5.68
N THR A 107 4.60 1.35 4.77
CA THR A 107 5.02 0.22 3.95
C THR A 107 6.33 -0.36 4.43
N PHE A 108 6.44 -1.68 4.33
CA PHE A 108 7.62 -2.43 4.72
C PHE A 108 8.04 -3.40 3.63
N GLN A 109 9.31 -3.78 3.60
CA GLN A 109 9.78 -4.87 2.78
C GLN A 109 9.36 -6.20 3.42
N THR A 110 8.72 -7.06 2.64
CA THR A 110 8.34 -8.41 3.10
C THR A 110 9.57 -9.31 3.13
N THR A 111 9.88 -9.86 4.29
CA THR A 111 10.97 -10.83 4.44
C THR A 111 10.52 -12.24 4.05
N PRO A 112 11.45 -13.13 3.67
CA PRO A 112 11.12 -14.54 3.46
C PRO A 112 10.52 -15.18 4.71
N LEU A 113 11.03 -14.85 5.90
CA LEU A 113 10.52 -15.39 7.17
C LEU A 113 9.06 -14.96 7.40
N LEU A 114 8.73 -13.67 7.17
CA LEU A 114 7.36 -13.20 7.29
C LEU A 114 6.39 -13.99 6.39
N LYS A 115 6.77 -14.24 5.13
CA LYS A 115 5.93 -15.02 4.18
C LYS A 115 5.63 -16.42 4.72
N GLU A 116 6.64 -17.13 5.20
CA GLU A 116 6.48 -18.47 5.75
C GLU A 116 5.65 -18.51 7.04
N LEU A 117 5.86 -17.55 7.92
CA LEU A 117 5.08 -17.42 9.16
C LEU A 117 3.60 -17.14 8.87
N VAL A 118 3.31 -16.23 7.93
CA VAL A 118 1.95 -15.91 7.49
C VAL A 118 1.28 -17.12 6.86
N HIS A 119 1.97 -17.81 5.94
CA HIS A 119 1.46 -19.02 5.30
C HIS A 119 1.15 -20.11 6.34
N ARG A 120 2.07 -20.34 7.29
CA ARG A 120 1.87 -21.30 8.36
C ARG A 120 0.68 -20.93 9.26
N ALA A 121 0.54 -19.65 9.63
CA ALA A 121 -0.58 -19.18 10.44
C ALA A 121 -1.92 -19.30 9.70
N ALA A 122 -1.95 -19.02 8.39
CA ALA A 122 -3.15 -19.17 7.55
C ALA A 122 -3.58 -20.64 7.37
N SER A 123 -2.67 -21.60 7.57
CA SER A 123 -2.94 -23.05 7.47
C SER A 123 -3.49 -23.68 8.76
N TRP A 124 -3.67 -22.92 9.85
CA TRP A 124 -4.18 -23.47 11.11
C TRP A 124 -5.61 -23.99 10.97
N SER A 125 -5.85 -25.13 11.63
CA SER A 125 -7.17 -25.74 11.81
C SER A 125 -7.58 -25.68 13.28
N ASP A 126 -8.81 -26.12 13.56
CA ASP A 126 -9.31 -26.26 14.93
C ASP A 126 -8.47 -27.25 15.75
N ASP A 127 -7.84 -28.24 15.11
CA ASP A 127 -6.97 -29.23 15.75
C ASP A 127 -5.58 -28.69 16.12
N THR A 128 -5.22 -27.49 15.62
CA THR A 128 -3.93 -26.88 15.94
C THR A 128 -3.95 -26.39 17.39
N SER A 129 -3.06 -26.95 18.25
CA SER A 129 -3.05 -26.62 19.67
C SER A 129 -2.80 -25.14 19.93
N GLN A 130 -3.49 -24.58 20.91
CA GLN A 130 -3.36 -23.17 21.31
C GLN A 130 -1.91 -22.78 21.64
N ALA A 131 -1.16 -23.68 22.28
CA ALA A 131 0.24 -23.46 22.61
C ALA A 131 1.14 -23.29 21.37
N VAL A 132 0.83 -24.00 20.24
CA VAL A 132 1.54 -23.83 18.96
C VAL A 132 1.15 -22.49 18.34
N LYS A 133 -0.15 -22.18 18.29
CA LYS A 133 -0.66 -20.91 17.76
C LYS A 133 -0.02 -19.72 18.49
N SER A 134 0.00 -19.75 19.82
CA SER A 134 0.58 -18.68 20.65
C SER A 134 2.07 -18.45 20.36
N ARG A 135 2.89 -19.51 20.37
CA ARG A 135 4.34 -19.35 20.12
C ARG A 135 4.63 -18.77 18.72
N LEU A 136 3.93 -19.27 17.70
CA LEU A 136 4.15 -18.77 16.34
C LEU A 136 3.64 -17.34 16.19
N SER A 137 2.54 -16.97 16.84
CA SER A 137 2.04 -15.59 16.88
C SER A 137 3.02 -14.61 17.49
N GLU A 138 3.74 -15.00 18.56
CA GLU A 138 4.79 -14.16 19.14
C GLU A 138 5.95 -13.97 18.14
N VAL A 139 6.44 -15.05 17.52
CA VAL A 139 7.50 -14.95 16.51
C VAL A 139 7.06 -14.10 15.31
N LEU A 140 5.82 -14.28 14.86
CA LEU A 140 5.26 -13.47 13.76
C LEU A 140 5.17 -11.98 14.14
N PHE A 141 4.78 -11.69 15.38
CA PHE A 141 4.72 -10.32 15.89
C PHE A 141 6.11 -9.69 16.01
N ASP A 142 7.09 -10.41 16.54
CA ASP A 142 8.48 -9.96 16.61
C ASP A 142 9.04 -9.65 15.22
N GLU A 143 8.72 -10.49 14.21
CA GLU A 143 9.11 -10.24 12.83
C GLU A 143 8.45 -8.97 12.28
N ILE A 144 7.15 -8.77 12.51
CA ILE A 144 6.41 -7.58 12.05
C ILE A 144 7.01 -6.29 12.61
N VAL A 145 7.34 -6.26 13.91
CA VAL A 145 7.92 -5.08 14.58
C VAL A 145 9.28 -4.69 13.99
N ASN A 146 10.04 -5.66 13.47
CA ASN A 146 11.39 -5.46 12.94
C ASN A 146 11.45 -5.33 11.42
N LEU A 147 10.31 -5.25 10.71
CA LEU A 147 10.30 -5.13 9.25
C LEU A 147 11.00 -3.84 8.77
N PRO A 148 11.83 -3.92 7.71
CA PRO A 148 12.44 -2.74 7.12
C PRO A 148 11.41 -1.81 6.49
N GLU A 149 11.33 -0.56 6.95
CA GLU A 149 10.43 0.45 6.38
C GLU A 149 10.84 0.83 4.96
N THR A 150 9.86 1.06 4.09
CA THR A 150 10.04 1.44 2.68
C THR A 150 9.15 2.62 2.27
N LEU A 151 9.37 3.15 1.07
CA LEU A 151 8.74 4.39 0.62
C LEU A 151 7.65 4.18 -0.45
N PHE A 152 6.93 3.05 -0.42
CA PHE A 152 5.82 2.77 -1.35
C PHE A 152 4.48 3.39 -0.93
N GLY A 153 4.53 4.40 -0.07
CA GLY A 153 3.38 5.16 0.39
C GLY A 153 3.47 6.63 0.02
N LEU A 154 2.33 7.27 -0.10
CA LEU A 154 2.18 8.68 -0.38
C LEU A 154 1.20 9.30 0.62
N LEU A 155 1.73 9.93 1.67
CA LEU A 155 0.91 10.65 2.63
C LEU A 155 0.29 11.88 1.98
N GLN A 156 -0.99 12.10 2.25
CA GLN A 156 -1.72 13.31 1.89
C GLN A 156 -1.73 14.29 3.07
N PRO A 157 -1.67 15.60 2.79
CA PRO A 157 -1.77 16.61 3.85
C PRO A 157 -3.19 16.65 4.44
N GLY A 158 -3.30 16.82 5.76
CA GLY A 158 -4.59 16.90 6.45
C GLY A 158 -5.27 18.28 6.36
N LEU A 159 -4.53 19.38 6.07
CA LEU A 159 -5.11 20.71 5.90
C LEU A 159 -6.02 20.76 4.66
N PRO A 160 -7.30 21.20 4.76
CA PRO A 160 -8.26 21.12 3.66
C PRO A 160 -7.79 21.77 2.35
N SER A 161 -7.10 22.91 2.40
CA SER A 161 -6.58 23.58 1.22
C SER A 161 -5.47 22.78 0.53
N LEU A 162 -4.56 22.18 1.32
CA LEU A 162 -3.49 21.34 0.80
C LEU A 162 -4.04 20.00 0.30
N LYS A 163 -5.01 19.42 1.01
CA LYS A 163 -5.68 18.20 0.59
C LYS A 163 -6.39 18.40 -0.75
N LYS A 164 -7.16 19.48 -0.91
CA LYS A 164 -7.79 19.81 -2.20
C LYS A 164 -6.77 19.95 -3.34
N MET A 165 -5.60 20.51 -3.06
CA MET A 165 -4.51 20.63 -4.02
C MET A 165 -3.96 19.23 -4.41
N THR A 166 -3.69 18.37 -3.43
CA THR A 166 -3.19 17.02 -3.71
C THR A 166 -4.22 16.12 -4.37
N ASP A 167 -5.51 16.24 -4.02
CA ASP A 167 -6.60 15.53 -4.71
C ASP A 167 -6.67 15.97 -6.19
N GLY A 168 -6.53 17.27 -6.47
CA GLY A 168 -6.45 17.78 -7.85
C GLY A 168 -5.23 17.24 -8.60
N LEU A 169 -4.06 17.15 -7.95
CA LEU A 169 -2.86 16.54 -8.54
C LEU A 169 -3.02 15.05 -8.80
N LEU A 170 -3.61 14.31 -7.87
CA LEU A 170 -3.84 12.86 -8.05
C LEU A 170 -4.85 12.56 -9.14
N SER A 171 -5.85 13.44 -9.33
CA SER A 171 -6.81 13.31 -10.44
C SER A 171 -6.21 13.63 -11.82
N ASN A 172 -5.11 14.41 -11.87
CA ASN A 172 -4.39 14.74 -13.08
C ASN A 172 -2.88 14.87 -12.83
N LEU A 173 -2.18 13.75 -12.84
CA LEU A 173 -0.73 13.69 -12.63
C LEU A 173 0.09 14.33 -13.77
N ALA A 174 -0.55 14.67 -14.89
CA ALA A 174 0.07 15.46 -15.97
C ALA A 174 0.15 16.95 -15.65
N ASP A 175 -0.51 17.41 -14.58
CA ASP A 175 -0.44 18.81 -14.16
C ASP A 175 1.00 19.20 -13.77
N ASN A 176 1.60 20.09 -14.58
CA ASN A 176 2.97 20.53 -14.43
C ASN A 176 3.08 21.90 -13.73
N ARG A 177 1.99 22.43 -13.18
CA ARG A 177 2.04 23.70 -12.41
C ARG A 177 3.16 23.68 -11.37
N SER A 178 3.84 24.79 -11.27
CA SER A 178 4.89 25.02 -10.27
C SER A 178 4.32 25.15 -8.85
N LEU A 179 5.17 25.06 -7.85
CA LEU A 179 4.77 25.33 -6.45
C LEU A 179 4.19 26.73 -6.28
N GLU A 180 4.72 27.71 -7.01
CA GLU A 180 4.27 29.10 -6.99
C GLU A 180 2.86 29.25 -7.54
N GLU A 181 2.56 28.57 -8.65
CA GLU A 181 1.23 28.59 -9.26
C GLU A 181 0.20 27.92 -8.36
N TRP A 182 0.56 26.80 -7.75
CA TRP A 182 -0.27 26.11 -6.77
C TRP A 182 -0.49 26.98 -5.52
N ALA A 183 0.57 27.60 -4.96
CA ALA A 183 0.46 28.47 -3.80
C ALA A 183 -0.51 29.61 -4.06
N ARG A 184 -0.39 30.25 -5.24
CA ARG A 184 -1.29 31.33 -5.66
C ARG A 184 -2.75 30.86 -5.76
N SER A 185 -2.98 29.67 -6.30
CA SER A 185 -4.33 29.12 -6.48
C SER A 185 -5.07 28.83 -5.17
N ILE A 186 -4.32 28.61 -4.07
CA ILE A 186 -4.88 28.34 -2.73
C ILE A 186 -4.67 29.49 -1.74
N GLY A 187 -4.25 30.68 -2.23
CA GLY A 187 -4.09 31.89 -1.42
C GLY A 187 -2.94 31.85 -0.42
N LEU A 188 -1.86 31.13 -0.71
CA LEU A 188 -0.67 31.04 0.13
C LEU A 188 0.57 31.60 -0.58
N SER A 189 1.58 32.01 0.19
CA SER A 189 2.91 32.22 -0.37
C SER A 189 3.60 30.86 -0.62
N SER A 190 4.50 30.79 -1.62
CA SER A 190 5.27 29.59 -1.94
C SER A 190 6.07 29.05 -0.74
N ARG A 191 6.64 29.97 0.06
CA ARG A 191 7.35 29.62 1.31
C ARG A 191 6.43 28.96 2.33
N THR A 192 5.22 29.49 2.52
CA THR A 192 4.23 28.94 3.47
C THR A 192 3.73 27.59 2.99
N LEU A 193 3.44 27.46 1.70
CA LEU A 193 3.04 26.18 1.10
C LEU A 193 4.14 25.14 1.28
N ALA A 194 5.38 25.41 0.87
CA ALA A 194 6.50 24.49 0.98
C ALA A 194 6.69 23.98 2.41
N ARG A 195 6.71 24.89 3.40
CA ARG A 195 6.87 24.52 4.81
C ARG A 195 5.74 23.63 5.31
N ARG A 196 4.47 24.07 5.15
CA ARG A 196 3.30 23.30 5.62
C ARG A 196 3.16 21.96 4.93
N PHE A 197 3.49 21.92 3.64
CA PHE A 197 3.44 20.67 2.86
C PHE A 197 4.45 19.66 3.38
N ASN A 198 5.70 20.08 3.61
CA ASN A 198 6.74 19.23 4.18
C ASN A 198 6.40 18.79 5.61
N GLU A 199 5.91 19.68 6.46
CA GLU A 199 5.48 19.36 7.83
C GLU A 199 4.41 18.27 7.89
N GLN A 200 3.51 18.21 6.88
CA GLN A 200 2.39 17.27 6.88
C GLN A 200 2.65 15.97 6.09
N THR A 201 3.49 16.02 5.07
CA THR A 201 3.75 14.86 4.21
C THR A 201 5.13 14.26 4.42
N GLY A 202 6.02 14.94 5.14
CA GLY A 202 7.43 14.57 5.27
C GLY A 202 8.25 14.81 4.01
N LEU A 203 7.65 15.34 2.94
CA LEU A 203 8.26 15.46 1.62
C LEU A 203 8.20 16.89 1.08
N GLY A 204 9.19 17.26 0.25
CA GLY A 204 9.08 18.42 -0.61
C GLY A 204 8.03 18.20 -1.71
N PHE A 205 7.35 19.27 -2.14
CA PHE A 205 6.30 19.19 -3.17
C PHE A 205 6.74 18.46 -4.46
N SER A 206 7.93 18.78 -4.96
CA SER A 206 8.46 18.14 -6.19
C SER A 206 8.73 16.64 -5.99
N GLU A 207 9.23 16.24 -4.83
CA GLU A 207 9.48 14.85 -4.48
C GLU A 207 8.16 14.10 -4.32
N TRP A 208 7.20 14.69 -3.63
CA TRP A 208 5.86 14.14 -3.46
C TRP A 208 5.19 13.87 -4.81
N ARG A 209 5.21 14.87 -5.73
CA ARG A 209 4.66 14.73 -7.09
C ARG A 209 5.38 13.65 -7.90
N GLN A 210 6.70 13.55 -7.80
CA GLN A 210 7.44 12.48 -8.47
C GLN A 210 7.07 11.11 -7.92
N ARG A 211 6.94 11.00 -6.59
CA ARG A 211 6.50 9.74 -5.95
C ARG A 211 5.08 9.36 -6.39
N ALA A 212 4.14 10.31 -6.42
CA ALA A 212 2.79 10.09 -6.94
C ALA A 212 2.81 9.52 -8.38
N ARG A 213 3.62 10.11 -9.25
CA ARG A 213 3.80 9.63 -10.64
C ARG A 213 4.39 8.22 -10.70
N VAL A 214 5.35 7.90 -9.83
CA VAL A 214 5.94 6.55 -9.79
C VAL A 214 4.93 5.52 -9.32
N LEU A 215 4.17 5.81 -8.25
CA LEU A 215 3.15 4.88 -7.76
C LEU A 215 2.08 4.63 -8.82
N SER A 216 1.59 5.68 -9.50
CA SER A 216 0.65 5.51 -10.62
C SER A 216 1.28 4.76 -11.80
N ALA A 217 2.56 5.00 -12.10
CA ALA A 217 3.26 4.23 -13.13
C ALA A 217 3.31 2.74 -12.81
N ILE A 218 3.53 2.37 -11.54
CA ILE A 218 3.55 0.97 -11.09
C ILE A 218 2.18 0.32 -11.30
N GLU A 219 1.08 1.01 -10.96
CA GLU A 219 -0.27 0.51 -11.21
C GLU A 219 -0.55 0.33 -12.69
N MET A 220 -0.22 1.33 -13.52
CA MET A 220 -0.38 1.26 -14.96
C MET A 220 0.47 0.14 -15.60
N LEU A 221 1.68 -0.11 -15.08
CA LEU A 221 2.53 -1.22 -15.52
C LEU A 221 1.90 -2.58 -15.16
N ALA A 222 1.30 -2.71 -14.00
CA ALA A 222 0.58 -3.91 -13.58
C ALA A 222 -0.68 -4.15 -14.45
N ASP A 223 -1.34 -3.07 -14.88
CA ASP A 223 -2.45 -3.10 -15.83
C ASP A 223 -1.98 -3.27 -17.31
N ASN A 224 -0.68 -3.58 -17.52
CA ASN A 224 -0.07 -3.79 -18.84
C ASN A 224 -0.15 -2.59 -19.79
N VAL A 225 -0.23 -1.36 -19.27
CA VAL A 225 -0.19 -0.14 -20.08
C VAL A 225 1.22 0.04 -20.65
N PRO A 226 1.35 0.31 -21.97
CA PRO A 226 2.66 0.53 -22.60
C PRO A 226 3.43 1.70 -21.96
N VAL A 227 4.74 1.54 -21.76
CA VAL A 227 5.63 2.54 -21.12
C VAL A 227 5.52 3.91 -21.80
N THR A 228 5.36 3.93 -23.12
CA THR A 228 5.15 5.18 -23.88
C THR A 228 3.88 5.91 -23.43
N ASN A 229 2.77 5.17 -23.30
CA ASN A 229 1.49 5.75 -22.89
C ASN A 229 1.58 6.25 -21.44
N ILE A 230 2.21 5.48 -20.54
CA ILE A 230 2.46 5.88 -19.15
C ILE A 230 3.19 7.21 -19.10
N ALA A 231 4.28 7.37 -19.85
CA ALA A 231 5.06 8.59 -19.87
C ALA A 231 4.21 9.83 -20.19
N PHE A 232 3.41 9.77 -21.26
CA PHE A 232 2.56 10.90 -21.66
C PHE A 232 1.39 11.13 -20.70
N THR A 233 0.74 10.07 -20.21
CA THR A 233 -0.34 10.17 -19.22
C THR A 233 0.14 10.85 -17.93
N LEU A 234 1.40 10.64 -17.54
CA LEU A 234 2.00 11.26 -16.35
C LEU A 234 2.63 12.64 -16.62
N GLY A 235 2.44 13.19 -17.82
CA GLY A 235 2.86 14.54 -18.18
C GLY A 235 4.33 14.72 -18.50
N TYR A 236 5.00 13.65 -18.99
CA TYR A 236 6.36 13.74 -19.50
C TYR A 236 6.35 14.06 -21.00
N GLU A 237 7.23 14.96 -21.42
CA GLU A 237 7.36 15.36 -22.83
C GLU A 237 7.91 14.23 -23.72
N ASN A 238 8.69 13.31 -23.12
CA ASN A 238 9.24 12.15 -23.81
C ASN A 238 9.44 10.97 -22.88
N VAL A 239 9.53 9.78 -23.48
CA VAL A 239 9.68 8.50 -22.77
C VAL A 239 11.00 8.42 -21.99
N SER A 240 12.07 9.01 -22.53
CA SER A 240 13.41 8.97 -21.90
C SER A 240 13.42 9.73 -20.57
N ALA A 241 12.75 10.88 -20.51
CA ALA A 241 12.62 11.66 -19.27
C ALA A 241 11.84 10.88 -18.20
N PHE A 242 10.76 10.20 -18.59
CA PHE A 242 10.02 9.31 -17.69
C PHE A 242 10.90 8.16 -17.17
N ILE A 243 11.58 7.42 -18.06
CA ILE A 243 12.45 6.30 -17.68
C ILE A 243 13.56 6.76 -16.73
N ALA A 244 14.18 7.92 -16.99
CA ALA A 244 15.21 8.48 -16.12
C ALA A 244 14.67 8.81 -14.72
N MET A 245 13.48 9.41 -14.64
CA MET A 245 12.81 9.71 -13.37
C MET A 245 12.45 8.42 -12.62
N PHE A 246 11.81 7.46 -13.28
CA PHE A 246 11.41 6.18 -12.69
C PHE A 246 12.65 5.44 -12.14
N ARG A 247 13.73 5.35 -12.93
CA ARG A 247 14.99 4.74 -12.49
C ARG A 247 15.61 5.45 -11.30
N ARG A 248 15.55 6.78 -11.24
CA ARG A 248 16.09 7.56 -10.11
C ARG A 248 15.35 7.23 -8.81
N VAL A 249 14.03 7.05 -8.86
CA VAL A 249 13.20 6.78 -7.68
C VAL A 249 13.23 5.29 -7.31
N MET A 250 13.14 4.40 -8.29
CA MET A 250 12.99 2.95 -8.09
C MET A 250 14.32 2.17 -8.17
N GLY A 251 15.42 2.81 -8.56
CA GLY A 251 16.70 2.15 -8.78
C GLY A 251 16.76 1.29 -10.05
N VAL A 252 15.65 1.03 -10.73
CA VAL A 252 15.53 0.20 -11.93
C VAL A 252 14.66 0.88 -12.99
N THR A 253 14.79 0.47 -14.26
CA THR A 253 13.93 0.96 -15.33
C THR A 253 12.53 0.31 -15.25
N PRO A 254 11.47 0.91 -15.86
CA PRO A 254 10.14 0.29 -15.92
C PRO A 254 10.16 -1.13 -16.50
N GLY A 255 10.94 -1.37 -17.57
CA GLY A 255 11.07 -2.70 -18.17
C GLY A 255 11.75 -3.72 -17.24
N GLN A 256 12.79 -3.31 -16.51
CA GLN A 256 13.44 -4.16 -15.49
C GLN A 256 12.49 -4.42 -14.31
N TYR A 257 11.67 -3.44 -13.93
CA TYR A 257 10.67 -3.58 -12.89
C TYR A 257 9.66 -4.68 -13.24
N ILE A 258 9.07 -4.65 -14.44
CA ILE A 258 8.15 -5.67 -14.94
C ILE A 258 8.81 -7.05 -14.95
N GLN A 259 10.04 -7.16 -15.47
CA GLN A 259 10.74 -8.45 -15.55
C GLN A 259 11.01 -9.09 -14.19
N ARG A 260 11.31 -8.29 -13.17
CA ARG A 260 11.51 -8.77 -11.79
C ARG A 260 10.20 -9.31 -11.22
N HIS A 261 9.11 -8.56 -11.36
CA HIS A 261 7.81 -8.95 -10.81
C HIS A 261 7.21 -10.18 -11.50
N ASN A 262 7.40 -10.32 -12.83
CA ASN A 262 6.95 -11.51 -13.55
C ASN A 262 7.76 -12.76 -13.20
N LYS A 263 9.04 -12.64 -12.79
CA LYS A 263 9.85 -13.78 -12.34
C LYS A 263 9.51 -14.23 -10.92
N GLU A 264 9.17 -13.32 -10.04
CA GLU A 264 8.78 -13.62 -8.65
C GLU A 264 7.39 -14.26 -8.57
N SER A 265 6.54 -14.06 -9.59
CA SER A 265 5.22 -14.70 -9.70
C SER A 265 5.29 -16.16 -10.22
N ILE A 266 6.45 -16.65 -10.65
CA ILE A 266 6.62 -18.01 -11.24
C ILE A 266 7.46 -18.93 -10.32
N SER A 267 8.04 -18.38 -9.26
CA SER A 267 8.86 -19.12 -8.28
C SER A 267 8.09 -19.42 -7.02
#